data_02018c051f86bd576428983b7cf04f92
#
_entry.id   02018c051f86bd576428983b7cf04f92
#
_cell.length_a   1.000
_cell.length_b   1.000
_cell.length_c   1.000
_cell.angle_alpha   90.00
_cell.angle_beta   90.00
_cell.angle_gamma   90.00
#
_symmetry.space_group_name_H-M   'P 1'
#
loop_
_entity.id
_entity.type
_entity.pdbx_description
1 polymer ?
#
loop_
_entity_poly.entity_id
_entity_poly.type
_entity_poly.pdbx_seq_one_letter_code
_entity_poly.pdbx_strand_id
1 'polypeptide(L)'
;AYYRSGYAPTDFPTTAEWTGRWLVEKSRAIAVPSLAYHLAGCKKIQQVLANPGVVERFIDDAETAARVRECFVGLYPLDNTSQGMQATRMALHEPHKYVVKPQREGGGYNVYGDDIPKLLTSVSEEERKGYILMDLIRAPPFNSVLVRNGEVVVASVVSELGIYGIFVSDGKNVVVNKQGGHLLRTKAADVSEGGVAAGFAVIDSPLLI
;
A
#
# COMPACT_ATOMS: atom_id res chain seq x y z
N ALA A 1 -10.85 -17.24 -10.97
CA ALA A 1 -11.54 -16.60 -9.83
C ALA A 1 -10.89 -15.24 -9.55
N TYR A 2 -11.60 -14.16 -9.92
CA TYR A 2 -11.12 -12.79 -9.69
C TYR A 2 -11.71 -12.23 -8.39
N TYR A 3 -10.83 -11.95 -7.44
CA TYR A 3 -11.20 -11.38 -6.14
C TYR A 3 -11.19 -9.84 -6.23
N ARG A 4 -12.38 -9.24 -6.21
CA ARG A 4 -12.58 -7.79 -6.19
C ARG A 4 -12.82 -7.25 -4.79
N SER A 5 -12.98 -8.15 -3.82
CA SER A 5 -13.21 -7.91 -2.38
C SER A 5 -12.59 -9.06 -1.58
N GLY A 6 -12.78 -9.08 -0.27
CA GLY A 6 -12.19 -10.10 0.60
C GLY A 6 -10.76 -9.78 1.00
N TYR A 7 -10.50 -8.52 1.38
CA TYR A 7 -9.17 -8.02 1.74
C TYR A 7 -8.87 -8.15 3.24
N ALA A 8 -9.88 -8.29 4.06
CA ALA A 8 -9.71 -8.31 5.50
C ALA A 8 -10.52 -9.45 6.14
N PRO A 9 -10.14 -9.94 7.34
CA PRO A 9 -10.92 -10.97 8.04
C PRO A 9 -12.38 -10.61 8.27
N THR A 10 -12.70 -9.33 8.38
CA THR A 10 -14.08 -8.83 8.49
C THR A 10 -14.95 -9.11 7.27
N ASP A 11 -14.35 -9.41 6.12
CA ASP A 11 -15.07 -9.82 4.91
C ASP A 11 -15.47 -11.32 4.95
N PHE A 12 -15.05 -12.04 5.99
CA PHE A 12 -15.27 -13.47 6.22
C PHE A 12 -15.91 -13.69 7.59
N PRO A 13 -17.15 -13.21 7.82
CA PRO A 13 -17.76 -13.20 9.15
C PRO A 13 -18.13 -14.59 9.67
N THR A 14 -18.28 -15.58 8.80
CA THR A 14 -18.62 -16.95 9.18
C THR A 14 -17.67 -17.99 8.57
N THR A 15 -17.79 -19.24 9.01
CA THR A 15 -17.03 -20.36 8.45
C THR A 15 -17.34 -20.60 6.96
N ALA A 16 -18.50 -20.19 6.48
CA ALA A 16 -18.91 -20.42 5.10
C ALA A 16 -18.03 -19.65 4.11
N GLU A 17 -17.73 -18.38 4.38
CA GLU A 17 -16.87 -17.55 3.54
C GLU A 17 -15.43 -18.10 3.52
N TRP A 18 -14.91 -18.49 4.68
CA TRP A 18 -13.59 -19.12 4.79
C TRP A 18 -13.53 -20.44 4.03
N THR A 19 -14.59 -21.27 4.12
CA THR A 19 -14.68 -22.52 3.37
C THR A 19 -14.74 -22.26 1.87
N GLY A 20 -15.52 -21.28 1.43
CA GLY A 20 -15.60 -20.86 0.04
C GLY A 20 -14.24 -20.42 -0.50
N ARG A 21 -13.52 -19.57 0.23
CA ARG A 21 -12.15 -19.15 -0.13
C ARG A 21 -11.21 -20.35 -0.23
N TRP A 22 -11.26 -21.25 0.74
CA TRP A 22 -10.44 -22.45 0.77
C TRP A 22 -10.70 -23.39 -0.41
N LEU A 23 -11.97 -23.58 -0.80
CA LEU A 23 -12.33 -24.39 -1.95
C LEU A 23 -11.79 -23.83 -3.25
N VAL A 24 -11.81 -22.50 -3.44
CA VAL A 24 -11.20 -21.84 -4.60
C VAL A 24 -9.69 -22.05 -4.62
N GLU A 25 -9.01 -21.84 -3.50
CA GLU A 25 -7.54 -22.03 -3.40
C GLU A 25 -7.11 -23.47 -3.70
N LYS A 26 -7.93 -24.46 -3.34
CA LYS A 26 -7.67 -25.89 -3.63
C LYS A 26 -8.11 -26.34 -5.02
N SER A 27 -8.86 -25.54 -5.73
CA SER A 27 -9.39 -25.88 -7.04
C SER A 27 -8.33 -25.75 -8.13
N ARG A 28 -8.70 -26.05 -9.37
CA ARG A 28 -7.88 -25.79 -10.55
C ARG A 28 -8.14 -24.39 -11.14
N ALA A 29 -8.95 -23.56 -10.51
CA ALA A 29 -9.16 -22.19 -10.94
C ALA A 29 -7.87 -21.37 -10.73
N ILE A 30 -7.60 -20.47 -11.66
CA ILE A 30 -6.55 -19.47 -11.48
C ILE A 30 -7.11 -18.38 -10.53
N ALA A 31 -6.55 -18.30 -9.32
CA ALA A 31 -6.93 -17.28 -8.35
C ALA A 31 -6.21 -15.95 -8.63
N VAL A 32 -6.95 -14.86 -8.70
CA VAL A 32 -6.43 -13.51 -8.96
C VAL A 32 -6.95 -12.55 -7.88
N PRO A 33 -6.13 -12.25 -6.86
CA PRO A 33 -4.87 -12.90 -6.52
C PRO A 33 -5.08 -14.27 -5.85
N SER A 34 -4.04 -15.12 -5.87
CA SER A 34 -3.94 -16.26 -4.94
C SER A 34 -3.77 -15.75 -3.51
N LEU A 35 -4.03 -16.58 -2.51
CA LEU A 35 -3.84 -16.21 -1.10
C LEU A 35 -2.39 -15.78 -0.82
N ALA A 36 -1.41 -16.53 -1.34
CA ALA A 36 0.00 -16.19 -1.18
C ALA A 36 0.34 -14.81 -1.79
N TYR A 37 -0.19 -14.53 -2.99
CA TYR A 37 0.04 -13.25 -3.66
C TYR A 37 -0.69 -12.09 -2.97
N HIS A 38 -1.88 -12.33 -2.43
CA HIS A 38 -2.59 -11.37 -1.60
C HIS A 38 -1.79 -11.00 -0.35
N LEU A 39 -1.28 -12.01 0.38
CA LEU A 39 -0.45 -11.79 1.57
C LEU A 39 0.84 -11.05 1.23
N ALA A 40 1.48 -11.35 0.09
CA ALA A 40 2.69 -10.64 -0.36
C ALA A 40 2.45 -9.14 -0.57
N GLY A 41 1.23 -8.73 -0.90
CA GLY A 41 0.83 -7.32 -1.06
C GLY A 41 0.56 -6.56 0.26
N CYS A 42 0.56 -7.23 1.41
CA CYS A 42 0.28 -6.58 2.70
C CYS A 42 1.33 -5.52 3.06
N LYS A 43 0.92 -4.48 3.75
CA LYS A 43 1.80 -3.38 4.20
C LYS A 43 2.96 -3.88 5.08
N LYS A 44 2.72 -4.92 5.88
CA LYS A 44 3.76 -5.56 6.71
C LYS A 44 4.88 -6.16 5.85
N ILE A 45 4.56 -6.75 4.70
CA ILE A 45 5.58 -7.28 3.79
C ILE A 45 6.43 -6.14 3.21
N GLN A 46 5.83 -5.02 2.83
CA GLN A 46 6.57 -3.83 2.40
C GLN A 46 7.54 -3.34 3.49
N GLN A 47 7.09 -3.30 4.75
CA GLN A 47 7.92 -2.91 5.89
C GLN A 47 9.06 -3.90 6.11
N VAL A 48 8.82 -5.21 6.01
CA VAL A 48 9.85 -6.25 6.16
C VAL A 48 10.88 -6.17 5.03
N LEU A 49 10.45 -5.91 3.79
CA LEU A 49 11.36 -5.73 2.65
C LEU A 49 12.28 -4.52 2.83
N ALA A 50 11.82 -3.49 3.54
CA ALA A 50 12.65 -2.32 3.84
C ALA A 50 13.79 -2.60 4.84
N ASN A 51 13.74 -3.69 5.60
CA ASN A 51 14.80 -4.04 6.53
C ASN A 51 16.11 -4.37 5.77
N PRO A 52 17.27 -4.01 6.33
CA PRO A 52 18.58 -4.34 5.75
C PRO A 52 18.73 -5.84 5.44
N GLY A 53 19.25 -6.17 4.27
CA GLY A 53 19.52 -7.56 3.86
C GLY A 53 18.29 -8.37 3.41
N VAL A 54 17.08 -7.80 3.43
CA VAL A 54 15.89 -8.57 3.04
C VAL A 54 15.65 -8.55 1.53
N VAL A 55 15.79 -7.40 0.85
CA VAL A 55 15.68 -7.30 -0.61
C VAL A 55 16.74 -8.18 -1.29
N GLU A 56 17.93 -8.21 -0.74
CA GLU A 56 19.08 -8.97 -1.23
C GLU A 56 18.89 -10.49 -1.18
N ARG A 57 17.87 -10.98 -0.46
CA ARG A 57 17.47 -12.39 -0.51
C ARG A 57 16.74 -12.78 -1.79
N PHE A 58 16.26 -11.79 -2.54
CA PHE A 58 15.45 -11.96 -3.75
C PHE A 58 16.12 -11.39 -5.00
N ILE A 59 17.16 -10.59 -4.84
CA ILE A 59 17.89 -9.91 -5.92
C ILE A 59 19.37 -10.10 -5.67
N ASP A 60 20.02 -10.96 -6.46
CA ASP A 60 21.43 -11.29 -6.31
C ASP A 60 22.35 -10.14 -6.77
N ASP A 61 21.91 -9.34 -7.73
CA ASP A 61 22.64 -8.18 -8.22
C ASP A 61 22.54 -7.00 -7.26
N ALA A 62 23.68 -6.64 -6.66
CA ALA A 62 23.76 -5.60 -5.62
C ALA A 62 23.33 -4.20 -6.13
N GLU A 63 23.62 -3.87 -7.38
CA GLU A 63 23.24 -2.58 -7.97
C GLU A 63 21.72 -2.50 -8.14
N THR A 64 21.11 -3.56 -8.66
CA THR A 64 19.65 -3.66 -8.78
C THR A 64 18.97 -3.63 -7.41
N ALA A 65 19.50 -4.34 -6.41
CA ALA A 65 18.98 -4.31 -5.05
C ALA A 65 19.04 -2.88 -4.45
N ALA A 66 20.13 -2.17 -4.64
CA ALA A 66 20.30 -0.77 -4.21
C ALA A 66 19.26 0.14 -4.88
N ARG A 67 19.08 0.04 -6.19
CA ARG A 67 18.06 0.82 -6.93
C ARG A 67 16.65 0.54 -6.48
N VAL A 68 16.31 -0.71 -6.13
CA VAL A 68 15.01 -1.05 -5.53
C VAL A 68 14.85 -0.37 -4.18
N ARG A 69 15.90 -0.33 -3.36
CA ARG A 69 15.85 0.36 -2.05
C ARG A 69 15.63 1.86 -2.16
N GLU A 70 16.15 2.51 -3.20
CA GLU A 70 15.92 3.94 -3.46
C GLU A 70 14.44 4.27 -3.66
N CYS A 71 13.62 3.29 -4.06
CA CYS A 71 12.17 3.45 -4.19
C CYS A 71 11.41 3.39 -2.85
N PHE A 72 12.08 3.02 -1.75
CA PHE A 72 11.46 2.90 -0.43
C PHE A 72 11.58 4.23 0.33
N VAL A 73 10.50 4.63 0.97
CA VAL A 73 10.55 5.60 2.06
C VAL A 73 10.74 4.87 3.38
N GLY A 74 10.90 5.58 4.49
CA GLY A 74 10.95 4.96 5.81
C GLY A 74 9.69 4.14 6.08
N LEU A 75 9.88 2.88 6.43
CA LEU A 75 8.84 1.90 6.76
C LEU A 75 9.23 1.23 8.08
N TYR A 76 8.42 1.39 9.11
CA TYR A 76 8.76 0.99 10.46
C TYR A 76 7.69 0.08 11.06
N PRO A 77 8.09 -0.95 11.85
CA PRO A 77 7.14 -1.73 12.62
C PRO A 77 6.53 -0.88 13.74
N LEU A 78 5.35 -1.29 14.22
CA LEU A 78 4.73 -0.74 15.43
C LEU A 78 4.52 -1.83 16.49
N ASP A 79 5.41 -2.81 16.49
CA ASP A 79 5.45 -3.91 17.46
C ASP A 79 6.28 -3.57 18.72
N ASN A 80 6.47 -4.56 19.61
CA ASN A 80 7.19 -4.40 20.87
C ASN A 80 8.71 -4.61 20.76
N THR A 81 9.26 -4.70 19.55
CA THR A 81 10.70 -4.69 19.34
C THR A 81 11.28 -3.30 19.68
N SER A 82 12.61 -3.24 19.89
CA SER A 82 13.29 -1.95 20.10
C SER A 82 13.02 -0.97 18.95
N GLN A 83 12.99 -1.48 17.72
CA GLN A 83 12.67 -0.69 16.52
C GLN A 83 11.21 -0.21 16.53
N GLY A 84 10.25 -1.08 16.89
CA GLY A 84 8.85 -0.70 16.96
C GLY A 84 8.55 0.30 18.08
N MET A 85 9.20 0.15 19.23
CA MET A 85 9.11 1.15 20.31
C MET A 85 9.73 2.49 19.91
N GLN A 86 10.82 2.49 19.17
CA GLN A 86 11.40 3.72 18.62
C GLN A 86 10.46 4.39 17.63
N ALA A 87 9.90 3.62 16.69
CA ALA A 87 8.94 4.12 15.69
C ALA A 87 7.69 4.71 16.35
N THR A 88 7.19 4.06 17.41
CA THR A 88 6.08 4.60 18.21
C THR A 88 6.42 5.97 18.82
N ARG A 89 7.62 6.13 19.40
CA ARG A 89 8.07 7.42 19.94
C ARG A 89 8.18 8.49 18.83
N MET A 90 8.73 8.13 17.67
CA MET A 90 8.83 9.03 16.51
C MET A 90 7.44 9.53 16.09
N ALA A 91 6.48 8.61 15.96
CA ALA A 91 5.10 8.93 15.58
C ALA A 91 4.36 9.81 16.60
N LEU A 92 4.62 9.62 17.90
CA LEU A 92 4.05 10.45 18.97
C LEU A 92 4.67 11.85 19.03
N HIS A 93 5.96 11.98 18.73
CA HIS A 93 6.69 13.24 18.81
C HIS A 93 6.46 14.14 17.59
N GLU A 94 6.44 13.54 16.37
CA GLU A 94 6.33 14.26 15.11
C GLU A 94 5.26 13.65 14.19
N PRO A 95 3.99 13.56 14.62
CA PRO A 95 2.94 12.81 13.93
C PRO A 95 2.72 13.28 12.48
N HIS A 96 2.95 14.57 12.19
CA HIS A 96 2.78 15.13 10.84
C HIS A 96 3.86 14.70 9.84
N LYS A 97 4.92 14.00 10.28
CA LYS A 97 5.93 13.44 9.39
C LYS A 97 5.57 12.04 8.88
N TYR A 98 4.53 11.44 9.42
CA TYR A 98 4.22 10.03 9.19
C TYR A 98 2.76 9.80 8.79
N VAL A 99 2.52 8.59 8.33
CA VAL A 99 1.19 8.00 8.16
C VAL A 99 1.20 6.61 8.79
N VAL A 100 0.14 6.26 9.52
CA VAL A 100 -0.08 4.90 10.02
C VAL A 100 -1.01 4.17 9.08
N LYS A 101 -0.60 2.98 8.64
CA LYS A 101 -1.35 2.17 7.68
C LYS A 101 -1.73 0.81 8.25
N PRO A 102 -3.02 0.42 8.21
CA PRO A 102 -3.46 -0.92 8.57
C PRO A 102 -3.17 -1.93 7.45
N GLN A 103 -3.31 -3.22 7.76
CA GLN A 103 -3.22 -4.32 6.78
C GLN A 103 -4.53 -4.43 5.98
N ARG A 104 -4.94 -3.33 5.34
CA ARG A 104 -6.17 -3.26 4.54
C ARG A 104 -5.90 -2.58 3.21
N GLU A 105 -6.64 -3.02 2.20
CA GLU A 105 -6.69 -2.37 0.90
C GLU A 105 -7.93 -1.48 0.78
N GLY A 106 -8.03 -0.71 -0.30
CA GLY A 106 -9.23 0.08 -0.64
C GLY A 106 -9.19 1.55 -0.25
N GLY A 107 -8.15 2.03 0.45
CA GLY A 107 -8.01 3.43 0.88
C GLY A 107 -8.98 3.85 2.00
N GLY A 108 -8.83 5.06 2.53
CA GLY A 108 -9.70 5.62 3.56
C GLY A 108 -9.48 5.08 4.99
N TYR A 109 -8.45 4.25 5.19
CA TYR A 109 -8.12 3.67 6.50
C TYR A 109 -6.78 4.13 7.07
N ASN A 110 -6.10 5.01 6.34
CA ASN A 110 -4.84 5.58 6.80
C ASN A 110 -5.10 6.61 7.91
N VAL A 111 -4.17 6.72 8.85
CA VAL A 111 -4.27 7.68 9.95
C VAL A 111 -3.14 8.68 9.82
N TYR A 112 -3.47 9.96 9.91
CA TYR A 112 -2.56 11.09 9.65
C TYR A 112 -2.54 12.08 10.81
N GLY A 113 -1.44 12.82 10.92
CA GLY A 113 -1.32 13.98 11.81
C GLY A 113 -1.74 13.69 13.25
N ASP A 114 -2.55 14.56 13.83
CA ASP A 114 -2.98 14.51 15.24
C ASP A 114 -3.84 13.29 15.61
N ASP A 115 -4.32 12.53 14.62
CA ASP A 115 -5.04 11.28 14.88
C ASP A 115 -4.10 10.08 15.12
N ILE A 116 -2.82 10.19 14.73
CA ILE A 116 -1.80 9.16 15.01
C ILE A 116 -1.60 8.93 16.50
N PRO A 117 -1.33 9.95 17.34
CA PRO A 117 -1.25 9.77 18.79
C PRO A 117 -2.51 9.18 19.40
N LYS A 118 -3.68 9.62 18.96
CA LYS A 118 -4.98 9.10 19.45
C LYS A 118 -5.11 7.61 19.18
N LEU A 119 -4.81 7.18 17.94
CA LEU A 119 -4.81 5.76 17.60
C LEU A 119 -3.81 4.98 18.45
N LEU A 120 -2.54 5.40 18.49
CA LEU A 120 -1.47 4.65 19.15
C LEU A 120 -1.66 4.52 20.67
N THR A 121 -2.43 5.43 21.28
CA THR A 121 -2.78 5.38 22.71
C THR A 121 -4.08 4.63 22.99
N SER A 122 -4.95 4.46 22.00
CA SER A 122 -6.23 3.76 22.16
C SER A 122 -6.18 2.26 21.88
N VAL A 123 -5.24 1.81 21.03
CA VAL A 123 -5.09 0.40 20.67
C VAL A 123 -4.14 -0.31 21.63
N SER A 124 -4.40 -1.59 21.87
CA SER A 124 -3.48 -2.44 22.63
C SER A 124 -2.17 -2.67 21.87
N GLU A 125 -1.14 -3.13 22.59
CA GLU A 125 0.14 -3.50 21.97
C GLU A 125 -0.01 -4.60 20.91
N GLU A 126 -0.93 -5.53 21.10
CA GLU A 126 -1.19 -6.61 20.14
C GLU A 126 -1.87 -6.09 18.88
N GLU A 127 -2.87 -5.23 19.03
CA GLU A 127 -3.55 -4.59 17.89
C GLU A 127 -2.60 -3.69 17.09
N ARG A 128 -1.66 -3.02 17.77
CA ARG A 128 -0.68 -2.14 17.15
C ARG A 128 0.24 -2.86 16.16
N LYS A 129 0.52 -4.17 16.36
CA LYS A 129 1.27 -5.00 15.41
C LYS A 129 0.60 -5.13 14.03
N GLY A 130 -0.72 -4.92 13.98
CA GLY A 130 -1.50 -4.89 12.74
C GLY A 130 -1.28 -3.64 11.89
N TYR A 131 -0.48 -2.67 12.35
CA TYR A 131 -0.18 -1.43 11.65
C TYR A 131 1.30 -1.34 11.30
N ILE A 132 1.60 -0.49 10.32
CA ILE A 132 2.96 0.02 10.08
C ILE A 132 2.98 1.53 10.16
N LEU A 133 4.12 2.09 10.55
CA LEU A 133 4.41 3.50 10.38
C LEU A 133 5.19 3.69 9.09
N MET A 134 4.87 4.73 8.34
CA MET A 134 5.52 5.07 7.09
C MET A 134 5.80 6.57 7.04
N ASP A 135 6.92 6.98 6.47
CA ASP A 135 7.18 8.39 6.20
C ASP A 135 6.13 8.96 5.26
N LEU A 136 5.66 10.16 5.57
CA LEU A 136 4.70 10.87 4.71
C LEU A 136 5.42 11.46 3.51
N ILE A 137 5.09 10.98 2.31
CA ILE A 137 5.62 11.50 1.06
C ILE A 137 5.00 12.87 0.78
N ARG A 138 5.84 13.88 0.66
CA ARG A 138 5.44 15.25 0.35
C ARG A 138 5.84 15.58 -1.09
N ALA A 139 4.96 15.24 -2.03
CA ALA A 139 5.17 15.59 -3.42
C ALA A 139 5.05 17.11 -3.62
N PRO A 140 5.89 17.73 -4.47
CA PRO A 140 5.76 19.15 -4.81
C PRO A 140 4.45 19.37 -5.55
N PRO A 141 3.60 20.32 -5.11
CA PRO A 141 2.36 20.63 -5.81
C PRO A 141 2.62 21.48 -7.06
N PHE A 142 1.72 21.36 -8.02
CA PHE A 142 1.69 22.20 -9.22
C PHE A 142 0.26 22.53 -9.61
N ASN A 143 0.06 23.57 -10.40
CA ASN A 143 -1.27 23.98 -10.88
C ASN A 143 -1.68 23.14 -12.09
N SER A 144 -2.88 22.57 -12.04
CA SER A 144 -3.44 21.80 -13.15
C SER A 144 -4.97 21.88 -13.15
N VAL A 145 -5.56 21.25 -14.17
CA VAL A 145 -6.99 21.18 -14.38
C VAL A 145 -7.47 19.78 -14.05
N LEU A 146 -8.42 19.66 -13.14
CA LEU A 146 -9.11 18.41 -12.83
C LEU A 146 -10.49 18.43 -13.48
N VAL A 147 -10.90 17.34 -14.12
CA VAL A 147 -12.27 17.12 -14.58
C VAL A 147 -12.91 16.07 -13.70
N ARG A 148 -13.94 16.46 -12.95
CA ARG A 148 -14.66 15.59 -12.04
C ARG A 148 -16.16 15.76 -12.21
N ASN A 149 -16.88 14.67 -12.44
CA ASN A 149 -18.35 14.68 -12.65
C ASN A 149 -18.81 15.68 -13.73
N GLY A 150 -17.98 15.87 -14.78
CA GLY A 150 -18.28 16.83 -15.84
C GLY A 150 -17.92 18.29 -15.54
N GLU A 151 -17.45 18.58 -14.33
CA GLU A 151 -17.00 19.92 -13.94
C GLU A 151 -15.49 20.07 -14.10
N VAL A 152 -15.07 21.26 -14.52
CA VAL A 152 -13.66 21.64 -14.69
C VAL A 152 -13.23 22.46 -13.49
N VAL A 153 -12.20 21.99 -12.77
CA VAL A 153 -11.66 22.65 -11.58
C VAL A 153 -10.18 22.92 -11.80
N VAL A 154 -9.77 24.19 -11.69
CA VAL A 154 -8.33 24.57 -11.63
C VAL A 154 -7.89 24.54 -10.18
N ALA A 155 -6.89 23.74 -9.89
CA ALA A 155 -6.41 23.54 -8.52
C ALA A 155 -4.90 23.33 -8.44
N SER A 156 -4.35 23.57 -7.26
CA SER A 156 -3.03 23.04 -6.88
C SER A 156 -3.18 21.53 -6.66
N VAL A 157 -2.38 20.72 -7.36
CA VAL A 157 -2.52 19.26 -7.38
C VAL A 157 -1.21 18.57 -7.10
N VAL A 158 -1.31 17.29 -6.72
CA VAL A 158 -0.19 16.34 -6.67
C VAL A 158 -0.55 15.10 -7.47
N SER A 159 0.44 14.50 -8.12
CA SER A 159 0.24 13.32 -8.95
C SER A 159 1.06 12.14 -8.46
N GLU A 160 0.54 10.94 -8.63
CA GLU A 160 1.17 9.67 -8.35
C GLU A 160 1.21 8.83 -9.63
N LEU A 161 2.41 8.53 -10.12
CA LEU A 161 2.61 7.63 -11.25
C LEU A 161 2.80 6.20 -10.72
N GLY A 162 1.83 5.34 -11.01
CA GLY A 162 1.91 3.91 -10.76
C GLY A 162 2.47 3.16 -11.97
N ILE A 163 3.48 2.32 -11.76
CA ILE A 163 3.97 1.37 -12.75
C ILE A 163 3.49 -0.02 -12.34
N TYR A 164 2.83 -0.72 -13.23
CA TYR A 164 2.19 -2.01 -12.95
C TYR A 164 2.95 -3.17 -13.56
N GLY A 165 3.11 -4.24 -12.79
CA GLY A 165 3.65 -5.52 -13.24
C GLY A 165 2.55 -6.54 -13.52
N ILE A 166 2.81 -7.42 -14.47
CA ILE A 166 2.03 -8.65 -14.69
C ILE A 166 2.89 -9.81 -14.25
N PHE A 167 2.38 -10.61 -13.31
CA PHE A 167 3.04 -11.81 -12.83
C PHE A 167 2.09 -13.01 -12.94
N VAL A 168 2.57 -14.07 -13.61
CA VAL A 168 1.86 -15.36 -13.71
C VAL A 168 2.83 -16.48 -13.42
N SER A 169 2.44 -17.39 -12.54
CA SER A 169 3.23 -18.55 -12.15
C SER A 169 2.32 -19.78 -12.01
N ASP A 170 2.86 -20.95 -12.29
CA ASP A 170 2.20 -22.24 -12.03
C ASP A 170 2.52 -22.77 -10.60
N GLY A 171 3.19 -21.96 -9.77
CA GLY A 171 3.67 -22.32 -8.43
C GLY A 171 5.08 -22.89 -8.39
N LYS A 172 5.66 -23.26 -9.54
CA LYS A 172 7.04 -23.73 -9.70
C LYS A 172 7.83 -22.84 -10.65
N ASN A 173 7.24 -22.46 -11.74
CA ASN A 173 7.87 -21.69 -12.80
C ASN A 173 7.17 -20.34 -12.95
N VAL A 174 7.94 -19.30 -13.24
CA VAL A 174 7.41 -18.03 -13.66
C VAL A 174 7.10 -18.08 -15.15
N VAL A 175 5.83 -17.94 -15.50
CA VAL A 175 5.35 -17.95 -16.90
C VAL A 175 5.43 -16.55 -17.50
N VAL A 176 5.04 -15.53 -16.71
CA VAL A 176 5.10 -14.12 -17.10
C VAL A 176 5.58 -13.31 -15.92
N ASN A 177 6.57 -12.45 -16.17
CA ASN A 177 6.99 -11.39 -15.23
C ASN A 177 7.44 -10.18 -16.06
N LYS A 178 6.53 -9.23 -16.27
CA LYS A 178 6.82 -8.07 -17.12
C LYS A 178 6.03 -6.84 -16.69
N GLN A 179 6.49 -5.67 -17.13
CA GLN A 179 5.71 -4.44 -17.01
C GLN A 179 4.41 -4.57 -17.81
N GLY A 180 3.29 -4.20 -17.18
CA GLY A 180 1.94 -4.26 -17.74
C GLY A 180 1.35 -2.91 -18.14
N GLY A 181 2.03 -1.82 -17.80
CA GLY A 181 1.57 -0.46 -18.10
C GLY A 181 1.79 0.52 -16.95
N HIS A 182 1.20 1.69 -17.07
CA HIS A 182 1.25 2.74 -16.05
C HIS A 182 -0.13 3.39 -15.85
N LEU A 183 -0.30 4.06 -14.74
CA LEU A 183 -1.47 4.87 -14.43
C LEU A 183 -1.02 6.12 -13.66
N LEU A 184 -1.42 7.29 -14.14
CA LEU A 184 -1.26 8.54 -13.41
C LEU A 184 -2.54 8.86 -12.66
N ARG A 185 -2.44 9.11 -11.35
CA ARG A 185 -3.54 9.57 -10.51
C ARG A 185 -3.20 10.96 -10.01
N THR A 186 -4.11 11.90 -10.22
CA THR A 186 -3.95 13.30 -9.81
C THR A 186 -5.07 13.69 -8.86
N LYS A 187 -4.72 14.38 -7.78
CA LYS A 187 -5.66 14.87 -6.77
C LYS A 187 -5.32 16.29 -6.34
N ALA A 188 -6.27 16.99 -5.72
CA ALA A 188 -5.98 18.26 -5.08
C ALA A 188 -4.93 18.08 -3.96
N ALA A 189 -4.04 19.04 -3.82
CA ALA A 189 -2.87 18.93 -2.92
C ALA A 189 -3.23 18.89 -1.43
N ASP A 190 -4.42 19.41 -1.06
CA ASP A 190 -4.99 19.42 0.28
C ASP A 190 -5.72 18.11 0.65
N VAL A 191 -5.88 17.19 -0.31
CA VAL A 191 -6.53 15.90 -0.09
C VAL A 191 -5.51 14.84 0.32
N SER A 192 -5.68 14.21 1.47
CA SER A 192 -4.73 13.20 1.97
C SER A 192 -4.83 11.86 1.25
N GLU A 193 -6.04 11.42 0.90
CA GLU A 193 -6.29 10.13 0.24
C GLU A 193 -6.15 10.22 -1.30
N GLY A 194 -5.79 9.09 -1.94
CA GLY A 194 -5.50 9.05 -3.40
C GLY A 194 -6.36 8.08 -4.21
N GLY A 195 -7.42 7.50 -3.62
CA GLY A 195 -8.27 6.53 -4.29
C GLY A 195 -9.16 7.15 -5.38
N VAL A 196 -9.03 6.68 -6.63
CA VAL A 196 -9.91 7.12 -7.74
C VAL A 196 -11.33 6.59 -7.53
N ALA A 197 -11.48 5.30 -7.21
CA ALA A 197 -12.80 4.69 -6.99
C ALA A 197 -13.54 5.29 -5.79
N ALA A 198 -12.81 5.83 -4.82
CA ALA A 198 -13.36 6.54 -3.66
C ALA A 198 -13.62 8.04 -3.93
N GLY A 199 -13.34 8.53 -5.14
CA GLY A 199 -13.59 9.91 -5.54
C GLY A 199 -12.55 10.94 -5.08
N PHE A 200 -11.41 10.52 -4.53
CA PHE A 200 -10.35 11.43 -4.06
C PHE A 200 -9.44 11.92 -5.19
N ALA A 201 -9.16 11.07 -6.18
CA ALA A 201 -8.30 11.39 -7.31
C ALA A 201 -9.02 11.16 -8.65
N VAL A 202 -8.47 11.73 -9.72
CA VAL A 202 -8.85 11.45 -11.10
C VAL A 202 -7.76 10.67 -11.80
N ILE A 203 -8.13 9.93 -12.85
CA ILE A 203 -7.16 9.34 -13.79
C ILE A 203 -6.68 10.47 -14.69
N ASP A 204 -5.38 10.55 -14.89
CA ASP A 204 -4.71 11.59 -15.64
C ASP A 204 -3.71 10.98 -16.64
N SER A 205 -3.10 11.81 -17.45
CA SER A 205 -2.08 11.41 -18.43
C SER A 205 -0.79 12.17 -18.19
N PRO A 206 0.38 11.50 -18.16
CA PRO A 206 1.65 12.17 -18.00
C PRO A 206 1.97 13.03 -19.23
N LEU A 207 2.40 14.27 -19.01
CA LEU A 207 3.02 15.09 -20.04
C LEU A 207 4.51 14.73 -20.11
N LEU A 208 4.93 14.21 -21.25
CA LEU A 208 6.35 13.91 -21.51
C LEU A 208 7.01 15.15 -22.11
N ILE A 209 8.07 15.62 -21.48
CA ILE A 209 8.87 16.77 -21.87
C ILE A 209 10.33 16.37 -22.08
#